data_01f07cfb1adde7ef9fba1330d63c1165
#
_entry.id   01f07cfb1adde7ef9fba1330d63c1165
#
_cell.length_a   1.000
_cell.length_b   1.000
_cell.length_c   1.000
_cell.angle_alpha   90.00
_cell.angle_beta   90.00
_cell.angle_gamma   90.00
#
_symmetry.space_group_name_H-M   'P 1'
#
loop_
_entity.id
_entity.type
_entity.pdbx_description
1 polymer ?
#
loop_
_entity_poly.entity_id
_entity_poly.type
_entity_poly.pdbx_seq_one_letter_code
_entity_poly.pdbx_strand_id
1 'polypeptide(L)'
;MSIAAIIVTYNPELSRFRHVFNQASKQVNHVIIIDNGSKTKDILRKLCNETNNCDFVEVGFNSGVAHALRIGINYASRYGADWLLFLDDDTILTINAVVKALDLISNLPRFVLDRVGAMLLSSADGDCSISEVKYGIFSGTLIRADIAARVCCRDDFFLDQADHDMYSKIRELGYLTLSIDCRLIDHRLGTVRWSKILHKSISYEPPWRYYYIVRNSTKLLIEGRINFVFYALQLIIWGVRILLVDGPWKIIKPLGLGIIHALLNELGYVDLSSFA
;
A
#
# COMPACT_ATOMS: atom_id res chain seq x y z
N MET A 1 19.16 -8.69 -12.57
CA MET A 1 17.89 -8.57 -11.86
C MET A 1 17.24 -7.28 -12.29
N SER A 2 16.07 -7.37 -12.93
CA SER A 2 15.33 -6.22 -13.45
C SER A 2 14.21 -5.84 -12.49
N ILE A 3 14.02 -4.53 -12.24
CA ILE A 3 13.01 -4.02 -11.30
C ILE A 3 12.13 -3.00 -12.04
N ALA A 4 10.81 -3.13 -11.89
CA ALA A 4 9.86 -2.10 -12.29
C ALA A 4 9.17 -1.52 -11.06
N ALA A 5 9.11 -0.19 -10.96
CA ALA A 5 8.29 0.48 -9.95
C ALA A 5 6.89 0.76 -10.49
N ILE A 6 5.88 0.45 -9.71
CA ILE A 6 4.47 0.78 -9.98
C ILE A 6 4.07 1.86 -8.98
N ILE A 7 3.78 3.06 -9.48
CA ILE A 7 3.36 4.21 -8.67
C ILE A 7 1.88 4.49 -8.96
N VAL A 8 1.02 4.29 -7.97
CA VAL A 8 -0.41 4.64 -8.09
C VAL A 8 -0.61 6.09 -7.68
N THR A 9 -1.29 6.87 -8.53
CA THR A 9 -1.54 8.30 -8.27
C THR A 9 -3.03 8.62 -8.24
N TYR A 10 -3.42 9.45 -7.27
CA TYR A 10 -4.77 10.03 -7.22
C TYR A 10 -4.74 11.44 -6.63
N ASN A 11 -4.74 12.48 -7.49
CA ASN A 11 -4.61 13.87 -7.09
C ASN A 11 -3.41 14.15 -6.18
N PRO A 12 -2.18 13.74 -6.56
CA PRO A 12 -1.00 13.85 -5.72
C PRO A 12 -0.62 15.30 -5.42
N GLU A 13 0.08 15.52 -4.31
CA GLU A 13 0.83 16.75 -4.08
C GLU A 13 2.02 16.80 -5.06
N LEU A 14 1.93 17.64 -6.08
CA LEU A 14 2.87 17.64 -7.22
C LEU A 14 4.34 17.84 -6.81
N SER A 15 4.60 18.66 -5.78
CA SER A 15 5.96 18.88 -5.28
C SER A 15 6.55 17.60 -4.71
N ARG A 16 5.79 16.86 -3.87
CA ARG A 16 6.22 15.60 -3.29
C ARG A 16 6.29 14.50 -4.33
N PHE A 17 5.29 14.41 -5.21
CA PHE A 17 5.28 13.41 -6.29
C PHE A 17 6.52 13.51 -7.19
N ARG A 18 6.99 14.73 -7.51
CA ARG A 18 8.24 14.91 -8.26
C ARG A 18 9.44 14.26 -7.57
N HIS A 19 9.51 14.32 -6.23
CA HIS A 19 10.58 13.64 -5.48
C HIS A 19 10.41 12.12 -5.52
N VAL A 20 9.18 11.60 -5.35
CA VAL A 20 8.87 10.17 -5.49
C VAL A 20 9.35 9.66 -6.84
N PHE A 21 8.88 10.29 -7.91
CA PHE A 21 9.20 9.91 -9.28
C PHE A 21 10.71 10.00 -9.57
N ASN A 22 11.37 11.11 -9.21
CA ASN A 22 12.80 11.30 -9.44
C ASN A 22 13.67 10.30 -8.68
N GLN A 23 13.28 9.89 -7.48
CA GLN A 23 14.02 8.88 -6.73
C GLN A 23 13.75 7.47 -7.26
N ALA A 24 12.53 7.16 -7.67
CA ALA A 24 12.19 5.88 -8.25
C ALA A 24 12.87 5.67 -9.61
N SER A 25 12.77 6.63 -10.54
CA SER A 25 13.31 6.54 -11.90
C SER A 25 14.84 6.34 -11.95
N LYS A 26 15.56 6.79 -10.91
CA LYS A 26 17.02 6.60 -10.77
C LYS A 26 17.43 5.24 -10.20
N GLN A 27 16.51 4.53 -9.55
CA GLN A 27 16.82 3.33 -8.78
C GLN A 27 16.22 2.05 -9.35
N VAL A 28 15.32 2.15 -10.35
CA VAL A 28 14.71 1.00 -11.01
C VAL A 28 14.94 1.05 -12.53
N ASN A 29 14.77 -0.09 -13.19
CA ASN A 29 14.92 -0.19 -14.64
C ASN A 29 13.75 0.50 -15.37
N HIS A 30 12.55 0.45 -14.80
CA HIS A 30 11.36 1.05 -15.41
C HIS A 30 10.37 1.55 -14.35
N VAL A 31 9.71 2.67 -14.62
CA VAL A 31 8.64 3.22 -13.80
C VAL A 31 7.32 3.15 -14.56
N ILE A 32 6.28 2.72 -13.90
CA ILE A 32 4.92 2.68 -14.44
C ILE A 32 4.05 3.51 -13.52
N ILE A 33 3.60 4.67 -14.01
CA ILE A 33 2.65 5.52 -13.31
C ILE A 33 1.24 5.07 -13.70
N ILE A 34 0.46 4.64 -12.71
CA ILE A 34 -0.96 4.32 -12.89
C ILE A 34 -1.78 5.48 -12.33
N ASP A 35 -2.27 6.33 -13.23
CA ASP A 35 -3.11 7.45 -12.84
C ASP A 35 -4.56 7.00 -12.62
N ASN A 36 -4.97 7.04 -11.37
CA ASN A 36 -6.28 6.57 -10.91
C ASN A 36 -7.36 7.67 -10.96
N GLY A 37 -7.32 8.51 -12.02
CA GLY A 37 -8.30 9.57 -12.28
C GLY A 37 -7.95 10.93 -11.66
N SER A 38 -6.67 11.33 -11.69
CA SER A 38 -6.23 12.64 -11.18
C SER A 38 -6.67 13.80 -12.07
N LYS A 39 -7.01 14.92 -11.44
CA LYS A 39 -7.24 16.20 -12.14
C LYS A 39 -5.95 16.75 -12.78
N THR A 40 -4.80 16.35 -12.25
CA THR A 40 -3.46 16.82 -12.67
C THR A 40 -2.77 15.84 -13.62
N LYS A 41 -3.49 14.89 -14.23
CA LYS A 41 -2.96 13.81 -15.07
C LYS A 41 -2.04 14.28 -16.19
N ASP A 42 -2.31 15.44 -16.82
CA ASP A 42 -1.47 15.96 -17.90
C ASP A 42 -0.08 16.40 -17.43
N ILE A 43 0.01 16.90 -16.19
CA ILE A 43 1.29 17.23 -15.55
C ILE A 43 2.07 15.95 -15.25
N LEU A 44 1.39 14.91 -14.74
CA LEU A 44 2.00 13.61 -14.44
C LEU A 44 2.50 12.94 -15.72
N ARG A 45 1.70 12.95 -16.78
CA ARG A 45 2.09 12.43 -18.11
C ARG A 45 3.29 13.16 -18.67
N LYS A 46 3.32 14.50 -18.58
CA LYS A 46 4.47 15.28 -19.01
C LYS A 46 5.74 14.90 -18.26
N LEU A 47 5.66 14.77 -16.94
CA LEU A 47 6.79 14.35 -16.11
C LEU A 47 7.33 12.96 -16.51
N CYS A 48 6.45 12.00 -16.78
CA CYS A 48 6.83 10.68 -17.26
C CYS A 48 7.52 10.74 -18.62
N ASN A 49 7.02 11.55 -19.56
CA ASN A 49 7.59 11.71 -20.90
C ASN A 49 8.96 12.43 -20.91
N GLU A 50 9.36 13.07 -19.81
CA GLU A 50 10.69 13.67 -19.65
C GLU A 50 11.80 12.64 -19.37
N THR A 51 11.42 11.35 -19.18
CA THR A 51 12.36 10.26 -18.91
C THR A 51 12.20 9.12 -19.93
N ASN A 52 13.28 8.38 -20.19
CA ASN A 52 13.26 7.28 -21.17
C ASN A 52 12.80 5.93 -20.56
N ASN A 53 12.58 5.87 -19.26
CA ASN A 53 12.23 4.63 -18.54
C ASN A 53 10.90 4.74 -17.79
N CYS A 54 9.94 5.47 -18.35
CA CYS A 54 8.64 5.67 -17.72
C CYS A 54 7.48 5.43 -18.69
N ASP A 55 6.43 4.75 -18.22
CA ASP A 55 5.14 4.68 -18.87
C ASP A 55 4.05 5.29 -18.00
N PHE A 56 3.14 6.01 -18.65
CA PHE A 56 1.96 6.60 -18.02
C PHE A 56 0.70 5.87 -18.49
N VAL A 57 0.00 5.24 -17.56
CA VAL A 57 -1.25 4.51 -17.80
C VAL A 57 -2.40 5.23 -17.10
N GLU A 58 -3.36 5.69 -17.88
CA GLU A 58 -4.55 6.40 -17.38
C GLU A 58 -5.70 5.42 -17.17
N VAL A 59 -6.25 5.36 -15.94
CA VAL A 59 -7.45 4.57 -15.62
C VAL A 59 -8.72 5.38 -15.90
N GLY A 60 -8.66 6.71 -15.75
CA GLY A 60 -9.75 7.64 -16.07
C GLY A 60 -10.71 7.95 -14.92
N PHE A 61 -10.75 7.15 -13.87
CA PHE A 61 -11.56 7.32 -12.67
C PHE A 61 -10.89 6.69 -11.45
N ASN A 62 -11.31 7.04 -10.24
CA ASN A 62 -10.79 6.41 -9.03
C ASN A 62 -11.35 4.98 -8.89
N SER A 63 -10.58 4.00 -9.31
CA SER A 63 -10.92 2.58 -9.28
C SER A 63 -10.53 1.87 -7.97
N GLY A 64 -9.90 2.60 -7.03
CA GLY A 64 -9.27 2.03 -5.85
C GLY A 64 -7.83 1.57 -6.09
N VAL A 65 -7.04 1.52 -5.01
CA VAL A 65 -5.60 1.23 -5.09
C VAL A 65 -5.30 -0.19 -5.56
N ALA A 66 -6.08 -1.17 -5.12
CA ALA A 66 -5.88 -2.57 -5.47
C ALA A 66 -6.11 -2.82 -6.98
N HIS A 67 -7.16 -2.23 -7.55
CA HIS A 67 -7.42 -2.32 -8.99
C HIS A 67 -6.32 -1.64 -9.81
N ALA A 68 -5.90 -0.44 -9.41
CA ALA A 68 -4.81 0.29 -10.07
C ALA A 68 -3.48 -0.51 -10.04
N LEU A 69 -3.13 -1.11 -8.89
CA LEU A 69 -1.95 -1.97 -8.78
C LEU A 69 -2.05 -3.20 -9.70
N ARG A 70 -3.21 -3.84 -9.79
CA ARG A 70 -3.42 -4.97 -10.71
C ARG A 70 -3.20 -4.57 -12.17
N ILE A 71 -3.67 -3.39 -12.59
CA ILE A 71 -3.38 -2.85 -13.93
C ILE A 71 -1.86 -2.68 -14.09
N GLY A 72 -1.18 -2.10 -13.09
CA GLY A 72 0.27 -1.89 -13.12
C GLY A 72 1.06 -3.20 -13.22
N ILE A 73 0.70 -4.22 -12.46
CA ILE A 73 1.32 -5.55 -12.50
C ILE A 73 1.18 -6.18 -13.90
N ASN A 74 -0.03 -6.15 -14.47
CA ASN A 74 -0.28 -6.65 -15.82
C ASN A 74 0.52 -5.87 -16.87
N TYR A 75 0.69 -4.56 -16.67
CA TYR A 75 1.49 -3.74 -17.57
C TYR A 75 2.98 -4.04 -17.44
N ALA A 76 3.48 -4.23 -16.23
CA ALA A 76 4.88 -4.54 -15.93
C ALA A 76 5.36 -5.86 -16.55
N SER A 77 4.44 -6.82 -16.81
CA SER A 77 4.78 -8.09 -17.46
C SER A 77 5.43 -7.91 -18.84
N ARG A 78 5.19 -6.78 -19.51
CA ARG A 78 5.77 -6.44 -20.82
C ARG A 78 7.28 -6.20 -20.77
N TYR A 79 7.81 -5.86 -19.58
CA TYR A 79 9.23 -5.53 -19.38
C TYR A 79 10.05 -6.70 -18.85
N GLY A 80 9.41 -7.84 -18.54
CA GLY A 80 10.10 -9.00 -17.98
C GLY A 80 10.82 -8.69 -16.65
N ALA A 81 10.23 -7.82 -15.83
CA ALA A 81 10.81 -7.47 -14.54
C ALA A 81 10.83 -8.69 -13.62
N ASP A 82 11.94 -8.90 -12.91
CA ASP A 82 12.07 -9.94 -11.88
C ASP A 82 11.33 -9.54 -10.59
N TRP A 83 11.38 -8.24 -10.28
CA TRP A 83 10.78 -7.66 -9.08
C TRP A 83 9.95 -6.43 -9.40
N LEU A 84 8.86 -6.23 -8.65
CA LEU A 84 8.00 -5.06 -8.69
C LEU A 84 8.12 -4.29 -7.38
N LEU A 85 8.32 -2.99 -7.46
CA LEU A 85 8.30 -2.08 -6.33
C LEU A 85 7.00 -1.29 -6.34
N PHE A 86 6.16 -1.46 -5.31
CA PHE A 86 4.93 -0.69 -5.15
C PHE A 86 5.18 0.58 -4.37
N LEU A 87 4.73 1.71 -4.89
CA LEU A 87 4.86 3.02 -4.25
C LEU A 87 3.53 3.78 -4.33
N ASP A 88 3.18 4.44 -3.23
CA ASP A 88 2.18 5.49 -3.24
C ASP A 88 2.78 6.79 -3.81
N ASP A 89 1.93 7.72 -4.18
CA ASP A 89 2.34 9.00 -4.78
C ASP A 89 3.03 9.97 -3.79
N ASP A 90 3.15 9.56 -2.53
CA ASP A 90 3.82 10.31 -1.46
C ASP A 90 5.01 9.57 -0.81
N THR A 91 5.36 8.37 -1.29
CA THR A 91 6.44 7.55 -0.73
C THR A 91 7.75 7.77 -1.48
N ILE A 92 8.70 8.44 -0.84
CA ILE A 92 9.99 8.78 -1.40
C ILE A 92 11.03 7.72 -1.02
N LEU A 93 11.71 7.13 -2.01
CA LEU A 93 12.88 6.28 -1.75
C LEU A 93 14.05 7.13 -1.26
N THR A 94 14.77 6.66 -0.26
CA THR A 94 16.06 7.25 0.09
C THR A 94 17.10 6.93 -0.99
N ILE A 95 18.24 7.61 -0.96
CA ILE A 95 19.33 7.36 -1.92
C ILE A 95 19.80 5.91 -1.82
N ASN A 96 19.89 5.22 -2.95
CA ASN A 96 20.32 3.81 -3.05
C ASN A 96 19.47 2.82 -2.23
N ALA A 97 18.21 3.16 -1.91
CA ALA A 97 17.33 2.29 -1.11
C ALA A 97 17.16 0.90 -1.71
N VAL A 98 16.92 0.82 -3.02
CA VAL A 98 16.70 -0.44 -3.73
C VAL A 98 17.97 -1.30 -3.74
N VAL A 99 19.10 -0.72 -4.10
CA VAL A 99 20.40 -1.44 -4.11
C VAL A 99 20.72 -1.92 -2.70
N LYS A 100 20.58 -1.05 -1.70
CA LYS A 100 20.83 -1.42 -0.29
C LYS A 100 19.93 -2.56 0.18
N ALA A 101 18.65 -2.55 -0.17
CA ALA A 101 17.72 -3.61 0.18
C ALA A 101 18.14 -4.95 -0.44
N LEU A 102 18.55 -4.95 -1.72
CA LEU A 102 19.00 -6.14 -2.42
C LEU A 102 20.31 -6.68 -1.86
N ASP A 103 21.27 -5.82 -1.55
CA ASP A 103 22.55 -6.21 -0.96
C ASP A 103 22.35 -6.86 0.42
N LEU A 104 21.47 -6.28 1.24
CA LEU A 104 21.17 -6.83 2.57
C LEU A 104 20.60 -8.25 2.48
N ILE A 105 19.65 -8.50 1.58
CA ILE A 105 19.08 -9.85 1.43
C ILE A 105 20.06 -10.83 0.75
N SER A 106 20.95 -10.36 -0.13
CA SER A 106 21.91 -11.23 -0.82
C SER A 106 22.86 -11.96 0.15
N ASN A 107 23.04 -11.41 1.35
CA ASN A 107 23.81 -12.01 2.42
C ASN A 107 23.08 -13.11 3.21
N LEU A 108 21.78 -13.32 2.94
CA LEU A 108 21.01 -14.38 3.59
C LEU A 108 21.39 -15.76 3.03
N PRO A 109 21.24 -16.83 3.82
CA PRO A 109 21.45 -18.19 3.34
C PRO A 109 20.57 -18.51 2.13
N ARG A 110 21.08 -19.26 1.16
CA ARG A 110 20.39 -19.58 -0.10
C ARG A 110 18.99 -20.13 0.09
N PHE A 111 18.81 -21.04 1.07
CA PHE A 111 17.53 -21.65 1.38
C PHE A 111 16.48 -20.65 1.90
N VAL A 112 16.91 -19.49 2.45
CA VAL A 112 16.04 -18.37 2.82
C VAL A 112 15.70 -17.54 1.58
N LEU A 113 16.75 -17.17 0.80
CA LEU A 113 16.60 -16.35 -0.42
C LEU A 113 15.59 -16.95 -1.40
N ASP A 114 15.66 -18.26 -1.64
CA ASP A 114 14.78 -18.97 -2.56
C ASP A 114 13.30 -18.91 -2.13
N ARG A 115 13.07 -18.62 -0.84
CA ARG A 115 11.73 -18.46 -0.26
C ARG A 115 11.26 -17.01 -0.10
N VAL A 116 12.13 -16.02 -0.33
CA VAL A 116 11.71 -14.61 -0.23
C VAL A 116 10.75 -14.28 -1.36
N GLY A 117 9.50 -13.96 -1.01
CA GLY A 117 8.47 -13.54 -1.93
C GLY A 117 8.32 -12.03 -2.00
N ALA A 118 8.48 -11.36 -0.87
CA ALA A 118 8.38 -9.91 -0.77
C ALA A 118 9.29 -9.34 0.33
N MET A 119 9.64 -8.06 0.20
CA MET A 119 10.40 -7.27 1.17
C MET A 119 9.71 -5.94 1.41
N LEU A 120 9.61 -5.53 2.68
CA LEU A 120 9.12 -4.21 3.07
C LEU A 120 10.31 -3.30 3.36
N LEU A 121 10.32 -2.15 2.71
CA LEU A 121 11.24 -1.06 2.98
C LEU A 121 10.67 -0.20 4.11
N SER A 122 11.44 -0.02 5.17
CA SER A 122 10.99 0.72 6.36
C SER A 122 11.22 2.23 6.24
N SER A 123 10.36 3.00 6.90
CA SER A 123 10.55 4.43 7.17
C SER A 123 11.15 4.71 8.56
N ALA A 124 11.31 3.68 9.39
CA ALA A 124 11.89 3.81 10.72
C ALA A 124 13.42 3.84 10.67
N ASP A 125 14.02 4.59 11.60
CA ASP A 125 15.47 4.53 11.81
C ASP A 125 15.82 3.25 12.60
N GLY A 126 16.75 2.45 12.06
CA GLY A 126 17.17 1.18 12.64
C GLY A 126 18.53 0.74 12.14
N ASP A 127 18.98 -0.42 12.56
CA ASP A 127 20.30 -1.00 12.26
C ASP A 127 20.35 -1.83 10.96
N CYS A 128 19.28 -1.79 10.15
CA CYS A 128 19.10 -2.61 8.96
C CYS A 128 18.99 -4.12 9.23
N SER A 129 18.53 -4.50 10.41
CA SER A 129 18.21 -5.90 10.69
C SER A 129 17.06 -6.38 9.79
N ILE A 130 17.06 -7.68 9.52
CA ILE A 130 16.03 -8.32 8.68
C ILE A 130 15.19 -9.23 9.56
N SER A 131 13.88 -9.07 9.49
CA SER A 131 12.93 -9.91 10.20
C SER A 131 11.79 -10.40 9.31
N GLU A 132 11.25 -11.57 9.62
CA GLU A 132 10.04 -12.05 8.96
C GLU A 132 8.82 -11.32 9.52
N VAL A 133 7.93 -10.85 8.63
CA VAL A 133 6.70 -10.17 9.01
C VAL A 133 5.47 -10.83 8.38
N LYS A 134 4.36 -10.78 9.11
CA LYS A 134 3.08 -11.37 8.66
C LYS A 134 2.20 -10.37 7.91
N TYR A 135 2.35 -9.10 8.21
CA TYR A 135 1.53 -8.02 7.68
C TYR A 135 2.42 -6.86 7.23
N GLY A 136 1.96 -6.12 6.26
CA GLY A 136 2.63 -4.95 5.73
C GLY A 136 1.66 -4.08 4.94
N ILE A 137 2.18 -3.04 4.32
CA ILE A 137 1.45 -2.14 3.44
C ILE A 137 1.96 -2.30 2.00
N PHE A 138 1.18 -1.89 1.00
CA PHE A 138 1.64 -1.93 -0.38
C PHE A 138 2.85 -1.03 -0.61
N SER A 139 2.80 0.19 -0.10
CA SER A 139 3.81 1.19 -0.38
C SER A 139 5.16 0.86 0.28
N GLY A 140 6.23 0.87 -0.52
CA GLY A 140 7.55 0.40 -0.10
C GLY A 140 7.71 -1.13 -0.17
N THR A 141 6.76 -1.87 -0.73
CA THR A 141 6.89 -3.31 -0.94
C THR A 141 7.61 -3.61 -2.25
N LEU A 142 8.74 -4.32 -2.14
CA LEU A 142 9.43 -4.96 -3.26
C LEU A 142 9.03 -6.44 -3.29
N ILE A 143 8.32 -6.88 -4.33
CA ILE A 143 7.75 -8.21 -4.47
C ILE A 143 8.24 -8.88 -5.76
N ARG A 144 8.48 -10.19 -5.74
CA ARG A 144 8.76 -10.95 -6.97
C ARG A 144 7.60 -10.82 -7.94
N ALA A 145 7.90 -10.56 -9.21
CA ALA A 145 6.87 -10.31 -10.24
C ALA A 145 5.96 -11.53 -10.48
N ASP A 146 6.53 -12.74 -10.47
CA ASP A 146 5.79 -14.00 -10.61
C ASP A 146 4.83 -14.26 -9.45
N ILE A 147 5.20 -13.84 -8.24
CA ILE A 147 4.34 -13.94 -7.06
C ILE A 147 3.27 -12.85 -7.09
N ALA A 148 3.64 -11.60 -7.38
CA ALA A 148 2.68 -10.49 -7.50
C ALA A 148 1.54 -10.82 -8.46
N ALA A 149 1.86 -11.37 -9.64
CA ALA A 149 0.87 -11.80 -10.64
C ALA A 149 -0.12 -12.86 -10.13
N ARG A 150 0.27 -13.67 -9.13
CA ARG A 150 -0.56 -14.73 -8.54
C ARG A 150 -1.39 -14.28 -7.36
N VAL A 151 -0.90 -13.31 -6.57
CA VAL A 151 -1.48 -12.96 -5.27
C VAL A 151 -2.14 -11.59 -5.24
N CYS A 152 -1.71 -10.66 -6.07
CA CYS A 152 -2.21 -9.28 -6.07
C CYS A 152 -3.18 -9.04 -7.23
N CYS A 153 -4.17 -8.25 -7.08
CA CYS A 153 -4.72 -7.61 -5.90
C CYS A 153 -6.23 -7.84 -5.87
N ARG A 154 -6.85 -7.77 -4.71
CA ARG A 154 -8.31 -7.81 -4.60
C ARG A 154 -8.91 -6.50 -5.08
N ASP A 155 -9.43 -6.45 -6.28
CA ASP A 155 -10.09 -5.28 -6.86
C ASP A 155 -11.52 -5.05 -6.37
N ASP A 156 -12.09 -6.03 -5.69
CA ASP A 156 -13.31 -5.89 -4.90
C ASP A 156 -13.10 -5.11 -3.58
N PHE A 157 -11.82 -4.90 -3.17
CA PHE A 157 -11.46 -3.99 -2.08
C PHE A 157 -11.07 -2.64 -2.65
N PHE A 158 -12.02 -1.70 -2.67
CA PHE A 158 -11.78 -0.35 -3.20
C PHE A 158 -10.64 0.36 -2.49
N LEU A 159 -10.60 0.29 -1.14
CA LEU A 159 -9.62 0.95 -0.30
C LEU A 159 -9.36 0.11 0.95
N ASP A 160 -8.11 0.14 1.44
CA ASP A 160 -7.63 -0.52 2.66
C ASP A 160 -7.76 -2.07 2.67
N GLN A 161 -6.87 -2.74 3.39
CA GLN A 161 -6.82 -4.17 3.69
C GLN A 161 -6.48 -5.12 2.51
N ALA A 162 -6.40 -4.64 1.27
CA ALA A 162 -6.01 -5.49 0.13
C ALA A 162 -4.54 -5.92 0.21
N ASP A 163 -3.71 -5.15 0.88
CA ASP A 163 -2.33 -5.47 1.24
C ASP A 163 -2.27 -6.68 2.19
N HIS A 164 -3.10 -6.72 3.23
CA HIS A 164 -3.15 -7.84 4.15
C HIS A 164 -3.62 -9.14 3.48
N ASP A 165 -4.53 -9.08 2.51
CA ASP A 165 -4.89 -10.22 1.66
C ASP A 165 -3.68 -10.71 0.85
N MET A 166 -2.97 -9.80 0.20
CA MET A 166 -1.76 -10.13 -0.57
C MET A 166 -0.72 -10.83 0.30
N TYR A 167 -0.40 -10.28 1.48
CA TYR A 167 0.57 -10.89 2.40
C TYR A 167 0.11 -12.26 2.94
N SER A 168 -1.19 -12.44 3.14
CA SER A 168 -1.73 -13.76 3.50
C SER A 168 -1.50 -14.78 2.39
N LYS A 169 -1.79 -14.42 1.15
CA LYS A 169 -1.59 -15.28 -0.02
C LYS A 169 -0.12 -15.60 -0.30
N ILE A 170 0.81 -14.67 -0.07
CA ILE A 170 2.26 -14.93 -0.16
C ILE A 170 2.64 -16.07 0.80
N ARG A 171 2.18 -16.01 2.05
CA ARG A 171 2.43 -17.07 3.06
C ARG A 171 1.80 -18.41 2.68
N GLU A 172 0.58 -18.39 2.15
CA GLU A 172 -0.10 -19.63 1.70
C GLU A 172 0.64 -20.33 0.56
N LEU A 173 1.35 -19.56 -0.28
CA LEU A 173 2.23 -20.10 -1.31
C LEU A 173 3.56 -20.62 -0.75
N GLY A 174 3.80 -20.51 0.56
CA GLY A 174 5.03 -20.96 1.24
C GLY A 174 6.20 -19.97 1.16
N TYR A 175 5.95 -18.74 0.68
CA TYR A 175 6.98 -17.70 0.61
C TYR A 175 7.05 -16.86 1.88
N LEU A 176 8.23 -16.30 2.13
CA LEU A 176 8.52 -15.38 3.23
C LEU A 176 8.30 -13.94 2.80
N THR A 177 7.82 -13.13 3.73
CA THR A 177 7.88 -11.67 3.63
C THR A 177 8.86 -11.15 4.67
N LEU A 178 9.85 -10.39 4.22
CA LEU A 178 10.89 -9.82 5.08
C LEU A 178 10.67 -8.32 5.24
N SER A 179 10.93 -7.78 6.42
CA SER A 179 11.06 -6.33 6.67
C SER A 179 12.52 -5.99 6.87
N ILE A 180 12.97 -4.88 6.30
CA ILE A 180 14.31 -4.33 6.48
C ILE A 180 14.18 -3.13 7.42
N ASP A 181 14.69 -3.26 8.64
CA ASP A 181 14.53 -2.27 9.69
C ASP A 181 15.63 -1.20 9.63
N CYS A 182 15.60 -0.39 8.57
CA CYS A 182 16.32 0.88 8.49
C CYS A 182 15.63 1.79 7.46
N ARG A 183 15.89 3.08 7.57
CA ARG A 183 15.22 4.09 6.75
C ARG A 183 15.60 3.98 5.27
N LEU A 184 14.75 3.32 4.49
CA LEU A 184 14.86 3.16 3.05
C LEU A 184 13.80 3.96 2.29
N ILE A 185 12.74 4.36 2.97
CA ILE A 185 11.68 5.21 2.42
C ILE A 185 11.34 6.36 3.39
N ASP A 186 10.76 7.44 2.85
CA ASP A 186 10.05 8.47 3.59
C ASP A 186 8.57 8.41 3.18
N HIS A 187 7.74 7.77 4.03
CA HIS A 187 6.32 7.56 3.80
C HIS A 187 5.49 8.26 4.89
N ARG A 188 4.42 8.94 4.48
CA ARG A 188 3.49 9.61 5.38
C ARG A 188 2.34 8.68 5.73
N LEU A 189 2.25 8.26 6.97
CA LEU A 189 1.16 7.41 7.47
C LEU A 189 -0.08 8.26 7.79
N GLY A 190 -1.05 8.27 6.88
CA GLY A 190 -2.35 8.91 7.08
C GLY A 190 -2.31 10.42 7.25
N THR A 191 -3.45 10.99 7.62
CA THR A 191 -3.55 12.41 7.97
C THR A 191 -3.26 12.61 9.46
N VAL A 192 -2.73 13.78 9.81
CA VAL A 192 -2.51 14.16 11.20
C VAL A 192 -3.59 15.14 11.63
N ARG A 193 -4.29 14.83 12.72
CA ARG A 193 -5.34 15.70 13.30
C ARG A 193 -5.07 15.99 14.77
N TRP A 194 -5.43 17.20 15.19
CA TRP A 194 -5.33 17.62 16.59
C TRP A 194 -6.44 16.98 17.41
N SER A 195 -6.09 16.23 18.44
CA SER A 195 -7.03 15.74 19.44
C SER A 195 -7.20 16.74 20.55
N LYS A 196 -8.43 17.24 20.76
CA LYS A 196 -8.77 18.15 21.86
C LYS A 196 -8.68 17.45 23.22
N ILE A 197 -8.88 16.13 23.26
CA ILE A 197 -8.85 15.33 24.49
C ILE A 197 -7.41 15.08 24.95
N LEU A 198 -6.51 14.73 24.00
CA LEU A 198 -5.12 14.40 24.31
C LEU A 198 -4.19 15.62 24.24
N HIS A 199 -4.68 16.79 23.82
CA HIS A 199 -3.88 17.99 23.57
C HIS A 199 -2.61 17.73 22.74
N LYS A 200 -2.71 16.84 21.72
CA LYS A 200 -1.63 16.52 20.78
C LYS A 200 -2.16 16.11 19.42
N SER A 201 -1.28 16.18 18.44
CA SER A 201 -1.56 15.64 17.10
C SER A 201 -1.44 14.11 17.09
N ILE A 202 -2.41 13.45 16.46
CA ILE A 202 -2.43 11.99 16.29
C ILE A 202 -2.68 11.63 14.83
N SER A 203 -2.17 10.47 14.40
CA SER A 203 -2.51 9.89 13.11
C SER A 203 -3.99 9.53 13.10
N TYR A 204 -4.67 9.89 12.03
CA TYR A 204 -6.13 9.85 11.94
C TYR A 204 -6.58 9.44 10.54
N GLU A 205 -7.61 8.63 10.48
CA GLU A 205 -8.34 8.33 9.26
C GLU A 205 -9.81 8.73 9.43
N PRO A 206 -10.43 9.37 8.43
CA PRO A 206 -11.80 9.84 8.55
C PRO A 206 -12.81 8.69 8.66
N PRO A 207 -14.02 8.93 9.22
CA PRO A 207 -15.03 7.89 9.42
C PRO A 207 -15.40 7.11 8.16
N TRP A 208 -15.41 7.76 6.99
CA TRP A 208 -15.68 7.07 5.72
C TRP A 208 -14.58 6.06 5.35
N ARG A 209 -13.31 6.34 5.68
CA ARG A 209 -12.21 5.40 5.47
C ARG A 209 -12.24 4.27 6.51
N TYR A 210 -12.62 4.59 7.75
CA TYR A 210 -12.82 3.58 8.79
C TYR A 210 -13.88 2.55 8.39
N TYR A 211 -14.93 2.94 7.66
CA TYR A 211 -15.89 1.99 7.09
C TYR A 211 -15.19 0.94 6.20
N TYR A 212 -14.29 1.34 5.31
CA TYR A 212 -13.56 0.39 4.46
C TYR A 212 -12.63 -0.51 5.29
N ILE A 213 -11.94 0.05 6.29
CA ILE A 213 -11.10 -0.73 7.21
C ILE A 213 -11.96 -1.79 7.91
N VAL A 214 -13.11 -1.43 8.46
CA VAL A 214 -14.03 -2.36 9.12
C VAL A 214 -14.55 -3.42 8.16
N ARG A 215 -15.12 -3.01 7.04
CA ARG A 215 -15.71 -3.91 6.05
C ARG A 215 -14.71 -4.94 5.55
N ASN A 216 -13.58 -4.45 5.08
CA ASN A 216 -12.59 -5.30 4.42
C ASN A 216 -11.85 -6.19 5.43
N SER A 217 -11.53 -5.69 6.65
CA SER A 217 -10.95 -6.55 7.68
C SER A 217 -11.94 -7.60 8.21
N THR A 218 -13.24 -7.27 8.32
CA THR A 218 -14.27 -8.26 8.65
C THR A 218 -14.34 -9.35 7.58
N LYS A 219 -14.27 -8.98 6.30
CA LYS A 219 -14.24 -9.93 5.19
C LYS A 219 -13.00 -10.82 5.25
N LEU A 220 -11.82 -10.25 5.50
CA LEU A 220 -10.58 -11.02 5.65
C LEU A 220 -10.61 -11.97 6.86
N LEU A 221 -11.25 -11.56 7.96
CA LEU A 221 -11.45 -12.44 9.12
C LEU A 221 -12.33 -13.64 8.77
N ILE A 222 -13.46 -13.42 8.09
CA ILE A 222 -14.37 -14.48 7.63
C ILE A 222 -13.65 -15.47 6.70
N GLU A 223 -12.78 -14.96 5.83
CA GLU A 223 -11.99 -15.76 4.89
C GLU A 223 -10.74 -16.41 5.52
N GLY A 224 -10.49 -16.20 6.83
CA GLY A 224 -9.34 -16.77 7.54
C GLY A 224 -7.99 -16.14 7.14
N ARG A 225 -7.99 -14.99 6.48
CA ARG A 225 -6.79 -14.27 6.01
C ARG A 225 -6.04 -13.54 7.12
N ILE A 226 -6.79 -13.07 8.11
CA ILE A 226 -6.26 -12.43 9.32
C ILE A 226 -6.80 -13.11 10.56
N ASN A 227 -6.07 -13.06 11.67
CA ASN A 227 -6.57 -13.60 12.94
C ASN A 227 -7.43 -12.58 13.70
N PHE A 228 -8.25 -13.10 14.64
CA PHE A 228 -9.17 -12.26 15.41
C PHE A 228 -8.47 -11.17 16.23
N VAL A 229 -7.29 -11.45 16.78
CA VAL A 229 -6.56 -10.46 17.59
C VAL A 229 -6.14 -9.26 16.73
N PHE A 230 -5.59 -9.51 15.55
CA PHE A 230 -5.21 -8.46 14.62
C PHE A 230 -6.42 -7.66 14.15
N TYR A 231 -7.53 -8.34 13.81
CA TYR A 231 -8.81 -7.71 13.46
C TYR A 231 -9.29 -6.78 14.57
N ALA A 232 -9.41 -7.28 15.80
CA ALA A 232 -9.90 -6.51 16.94
C ALA A 232 -9.02 -5.30 17.24
N LEU A 233 -7.68 -5.47 17.20
CA LEU A 233 -6.73 -4.38 17.41
C LEU A 233 -6.88 -3.28 16.36
N GLN A 234 -7.04 -3.61 15.09
CA GLN A 234 -7.28 -2.61 14.05
C GLN A 234 -8.54 -1.79 14.30
N LEU A 235 -9.66 -2.47 14.59
CA LEU A 235 -10.93 -1.78 14.85
C LEU A 235 -10.82 -0.86 16.08
N ILE A 236 -10.20 -1.34 17.15
CA ILE A 236 -10.01 -0.55 18.38
C ILE A 236 -9.11 0.65 18.12
N ILE A 237 -7.94 0.46 17.52
CA ILE A 237 -6.97 1.53 17.28
C ILE A 237 -7.59 2.66 16.45
N TRP A 238 -8.21 2.34 15.33
CA TRP A 238 -8.82 3.32 14.46
C TRP A 238 -10.10 3.92 15.05
N GLY A 239 -10.92 3.12 15.70
CA GLY A 239 -12.12 3.60 16.42
C GLY A 239 -11.77 4.59 17.53
N VAL A 240 -10.76 4.29 18.35
CA VAL A 240 -10.28 5.19 19.41
C VAL A 240 -9.74 6.50 18.83
N ARG A 241 -9.02 6.47 17.70
CA ARG A 241 -8.53 7.70 17.04
C ARG A 241 -9.68 8.58 16.57
N ILE A 242 -10.73 8.01 15.98
CA ILE A 242 -11.95 8.75 15.60
C ILE A 242 -12.66 9.30 16.85
N LEU A 243 -12.79 8.49 17.89
CA LEU A 243 -13.38 8.93 19.17
C LEU A 243 -12.66 10.18 19.73
N LEU A 244 -11.34 10.19 19.65
CA LEU A 244 -10.49 11.27 20.19
C LEU A 244 -10.50 12.54 19.32
N VAL A 245 -10.95 12.47 18.06
CA VAL A 245 -11.00 13.62 17.14
C VAL A 245 -12.43 14.09 16.90
N ASP A 246 -13.33 13.16 16.51
CA ASP A 246 -14.68 13.46 16.03
C ASP A 246 -15.79 13.09 17.02
N GLY A 247 -15.47 12.29 18.04
CA GLY A 247 -16.41 11.83 19.05
C GLY A 247 -17.11 10.50 18.73
N PRO A 248 -17.92 9.95 19.67
CA PRO A 248 -18.42 8.57 19.61
C PRO A 248 -19.43 8.32 18.49
N TRP A 249 -20.22 9.30 18.12
CA TRP A 249 -21.29 9.13 17.13
C TRP A 249 -20.75 8.88 15.72
N LYS A 250 -19.54 9.34 15.42
CA LYS A 250 -18.89 9.13 14.11
C LYS A 250 -18.35 7.71 13.91
N ILE A 251 -18.34 6.87 14.95
CA ILE A 251 -17.87 5.46 14.89
C ILE A 251 -19.02 4.51 14.57
N ILE A 252 -20.22 4.75 15.11
CA ILE A 252 -21.32 3.78 15.13
C ILE A 252 -21.73 3.37 13.73
N LYS A 253 -21.97 4.34 12.83
CA LYS A 253 -22.44 4.09 11.48
C LYS A 253 -21.38 3.37 10.62
N PRO A 254 -20.10 3.83 10.55
CA PRO A 254 -19.06 3.11 9.82
C PRO A 254 -18.84 1.68 10.31
N LEU A 255 -18.83 1.48 11.64
CA LEU A 255 -18.66 0.16 12.25
C LEU A 255 -19.79 -0.78 11.88
N GLY A 256 -21.03 -0.36 12.11
CA GLY A 256 -22.23 -1.18 11.86
C GLY A 256 -22.39 -1.53 10.38
N LEU A 257 -22.34 -0.54 9.49
CA LEU A 257 -22.46 -0.76 8.04
C LEU A 257 -21.28 -1.55 7.48
N GLY A 258 -20.04 -1.31 7.97
CA GLY A 258 -18.88 -2.07 7.52
C GLY A 258 -19.03 -3.56 7.81
N ILE A 259 -19.47 -3.94 9.02
CA ILE A 259 -19.73 -5.34 9.38
C ILE A 259 -20.86 -5.93 8.52
N ILE A 260 -21.99 -5.21 8.39
CA ILE A 260 -23.16 -5.70 7.64
C ILE A 260 -22.79 -5.93 6.16
N HIS A 261 -22.14 -4.97 5.51
CA HIS A 261 -21.75 -5.11 4.10
C HIS A 261 -20.71 -6.23 3.89
N ALA A 262 -19.81 -6.46 4.86
CA ALA A 262 -18.90 -7.61 4.79
C ALA A 262 -19.63 -8.94 4.87
N LEU A 263 -20.64 -9.08 5.75
CA LEU A 263 -21.46 -10.27 5.89
C LEU A 263 -22.34 -10.52 4.66
N LEU A 264 -22.87 -9.46 4.05
CA LEU A 264 -23.67 -9.53 2.83
C LEU A 264 -22.84 -9.66 1.55
N ASN A 265 -21.49 -9.62 1.68
CA ASN A 265 -20.55 -9.62 0.54
C ASN A 265 -20.73 -8.41 -0.41
N GLU A 266 -21.18 -7.27 0.11
CA GLU A 266 -21.31 -6.00 -0.61
C GLU A 266 -19.98 -5.26 -0.58
N LEU A 267 -19.12 -5.54 -1.55
CA LEU A 267 -17.76 -5.02 -1.67
C LEU A 267 -17.67 -3.93 -2.76
N GLY A 268 -16.46 -3.45 -3.04
CA GLY A 268 -16.24 -2.39 -4.05
C GLY A 268 -16.44 -0.98 -3.50
N TYR A 269 -16.64 -0.03 -4.41
CA TYR A 269 -16.91 1.37 -4.07
C TYR A 269 -18.29 1.55 -3.48
N VAL A 270 -18.38 2.36 -2.43
CA VAL A 270 -19.63 2.80 -1.81
C VAL A 270 -19.61 4.32 -1.68
N ASP A 271 -20.67 4.99 -2.09
CA ASP A 271 -20.83 6.43 -1.85
C ASP A 271 -21.08 6.67 -0.35
N LEU A 272 -20.08 7.25 0.30
CA LEU A 272 -20.07 7.54 1.73
C LEU A 272 -20.24 9.05 2.03
N SER A 273 -20.80 9.82 1.11
CA SER A 273 -21.07 11.26 1.31
C SER A 273 -21.85 11.54 2.59
N SER A 274 -22.71 10.60 3.02
CA SER A 274 -23.50 10.67 4.25
C SER A 274 -22.69 10.41 5.56
N PHE A 275 -21.38 10.14 5.48
CA PHE A 275 -20.49 9.96 6.65
C PHE A 275 -19.69 11.23 7.01
N ALA A 276 -19.77 12.27 6.16
CA ALA A 276 -19.10 13.54 6.35
C ALA A 276 -19.67 14.33 7.55
#